data_9fa2a860b5662d4ee242ca192a8d196b
#
_entry.id   9fa2a860b5662d4ee242ca192a8d196b
#
_cell.length_a   1.000
_cell.length_b   1.000
_cell.length_c   1.000
_cell.angle_alpha   90.00
_cell.angle_beta   90.00
_cell.angle_gamma   90.00
#
_symmetry.space_group_name_H-M   'P 1'
#
loop_
_entity.id
_entity.type
_entity.pdbx_description
1 polymer ?
#
loop_
_entity_poly.entity_id
_entity_poly.type
_entity_poly.pdbx_seq_one_letter_code
_entity_poly.pdbx_strand_id
1 'polypeptide(L)'
;GDTVLVIGGGTIGQIMIQLARLAGAATVILSEPIESKREMGLKMGADYAVNPMEKTPFDLMKEEGIREINVTIECVGRKETMQDAFKYVGNEGHVLLFGLTEPDCEIPVKPYEIFQREITVTASYVNPFSHGRAAGLVNAGKIRLTDLISDRLPLDDINEVFKIRGKNGKMMIFPNE
;
A
#
# COMPACT_ATOMS: atom_id res chain seq x y z
N GLY A 1 -11.07 13.25 -5.22
CA GLY A 1 -11.86 13.50 -4.00
C GLY A 1 -12.15 12.24 -3.20
N ASP A 2 -11.62 11.09 -3.66
CA ASP A 2 -11.90 9.78 -3.11
C ASP A 2 -11.24 9.52 -1.76
N THR A 3 -11.83 8.60 -0.99
CA THR A 3 -11.18 7.95 0.16
C THR A 3 -10.45 6.70 -0.32
N VAL A 4 -9.17 6.63 -0.06
CA VAL A 4 -8.30 5.51 -0.45
C VAL A 4 -7.81 4.78 0.80
N LEU A 5 -8.01 3.47 0.86
CA LEU A 5 -7.42 2.59 1.86
C LEU A 5 -6.23 1.85 1.26
N VAL A 6 -5.05 2.03 1.84
CA VAL A 6 -3.87 1.24 1.54
C VAL A 6 -3.70 0.17 2.62
N ILE A 7 -3.68 -1.09 2.22
CA ILE A 7 -3.47 -2.24 3.12
C ILE A 7 -2.03 -2.69 3.00
N GLY A 8 -1.28 -2.51 4.09
CA GLY A 8 0.16 -2.79 4.16
C GLY A 8 1.04 -1.56 4.00
N GLY A 9 1.85 -1.26 5.02
CA GLY A 9 2.77 -0.12 5.12
C GLY A 9 4.22 -0.44 4.76
N GLY A 10 4.47 -1.45 3.94
CA GLY A 10 5.79 -1.72 3.37
C GLY A 10 6.23 -0.65 2.37
N THR A 11 7.40 -0.79 1.77
CA THR A 11 7.93 0.17 0.79
C THR A 11 6.90 0.49 -0.30
N ILE A 12 6.20 -0.52 -0.81
CA ILE A 12 5.17 -0.33 -1.84
C ILE A 12 3.98 0.46 -1.30
N GLY A 13 3.45 0.10 -0.13
CA GLY A 13 2.33 0.83 0.48
C GLY A 13 2.65 2.29 0.73
N GLN A 14 3.88 2.59 1.18
CA GLN A 14 4.35 3.97 1.37
C GLN A 14 4.40 4.76 0.04
N ILE A 15 4.72 4.11 -1.07
CA ILE A 15 4.67 4.71 -2.41
C ILE A 15 3.21 4.91 -2.83
N MET A 16 2.32 3.92 -2.59
CA MET A 16 0.91 4.01 -2.96
C MET A 16 0.18 5.13 -2.21
N ILE A 17 0.53 5.40 -0.94
CA ILE A 17 0.02 6.56 -0.20
C ILE A 17 0.34 7.86 -0.95
N GLN A 18 1.58 8.04 -1.38
CA GLN A 18 1.99 9.24 -2.12
C GLN A 18 1.31 9.33 -3.49
N LEU A 19 1.19 8.21 -4.20
CA LEU A 19 0.49 8.16 -5.49
C LEU A 19 -1.00 8.46 -5.36
N ALA A 20 -1.67 7.96 -4.32
CA ALA A 20 -3.07 8.27 -4.04
C ALA A 20 -3.26 9.78 -3.83
N ARG A 21 -2.38 10.42 -3.08
CA ARG A 21 -2.39 11.88 -2.92
C ARG A 21 -2.19 12.62 -4.23
N LEU A 22 -1.21 12.22 -5.03
CA LEU A 22 -0.96 12.82 -6.34
C LEU A 22 -2.14 12.62 -7.31
N ALA A 23 -2.87 11.52 -7.17
CA ALA A 23 -4.07 11.25 -7.94
C ALA A 23 -5.30 12.04 -7.46
N GLY A 24 -5.19 12.80 -6.37
CA GLY A 24 -6.27 13.67 -5.87
C GLY A 24 -7.16 13.03 -4.81
N ALA A 25 -6.70 12.00 -4.11
CA ALA A 25 -7.43 11.44 -2.95
C ALA A 25 -7.63 12.52 -1.87
N ALA A 26 -8.86 12.68 -1.43
CA ALA A 26 -9.21 13.60 -0.33
C ALA A 26 -8.77 13.01 1.01
N THR A 27 -8.96 11.70 1.18
CA THR A 27 -8.58 10.97 2.39
C THR A 27 -7.77 9.74 2.03
N VAL A 28 -6.65 9.53 2.71
CA VAL A 28 -5.83 8.31 2.58
C VAL A 28 -5.68 7.66 3.95
N ILE A 29 -6.10 6.41 4.05
CA ILE A 29 -6.03 5.58 5.25
C ILE A 29 -4.98 4.50 5.02
N LEU A 30 -4.11 4.28 5.99
CA LEU A 30 -3.18 3.16 6.02
C LEU A 30 -3.64 2.12 7.05
N SER A 31 -3.76 0.86 6.65
CA SER A 31 -3.94 -0.29 7.54
C SER A 31 -2.63 -1.07 7.64
N GLU A 32 -1.96 -1.02 8.82
CA GLU A 32 -0.64 -1.62 9.04
C GLU A 32 -0.44 -1.95 10.52
N PRO A 33 -0.09 -3.20 10.90
CA PRO A 33 0.09 -3.58 12.30
C PRO A 33 1.34 -2.99 12.95
N ILE A 34 2.40 -2.67 12.19
CA ILE A 34 3.68 -2.21 12.73
C ILE A 34 3.66 -0.70 12.93
N GLU A 35 3.86 -0.23 14.16
CA GLU A 35 3.77 1.18 14.55
C GLU A 35 4.69 2.09 13.74
N SER A 36 5.97 1.76 13.64
CA SER A 36 6.93 2.57 12.88
C SER A 36 6.60 2.71 11.38
N LYS A 37 5.90 1.73 10.80
CA LYS A 37 5.40 1.82 9.43
C LYS A 37 4.14 2.69 9.33
N ARG A 38 3.29 2.70 10.37
CA ARG A 38 2.16 3.63 10.46
C ARG A 38 2.65 5.08 10.57
N GLU A 39 3.63 5.34 11.43
CA GLU A 39 4.26 6.67 11.55
C GLU A 39 4.86 7.14 10.22
N MET A 40 5.56 6.23 9.52
CA MET A 40 6.07 6.53 8.18
C MET A 40 4.92 6.82 7.21
N GLY A 41 3.81 6.08 7.26
CA GLY A 41 2.64 6.32 6.42
C GLY A 41 2.03 7.71 6.59
N LEU A 42 1.91 8.17 7.83
CA LEU A 42 1.49 9.54 8.13
C LEU A 42 2.47 10.57 7.55
N LYS A 43 3.76 10.33 7.68
CA LYS A 43 4.80 11.15 7.04
C LYS A 43 4.72 11.18 5.52
N MET A 44 4.32 10.05 4.89
CA MET A 44 4.18 9.92 3.43
C MET A 44 2.87 10.50 2.90
N GLY A 45 1.97 10.96 3.78
CA GLY A 45 0.76 11.67 3.40
C GLY A 45 -0.55 10.90 3.65
N ALA A 46 -0.54 9.82 4.42
CA ALA A 46 -1.79 9.29 4.96
C ALA A 46 -2.38 10.26 5.99
N ASP A 47 -3.70 10.42 6.00
CA ASP A 47 -4.40 11.19 7.04
C ASP A 47 -4.56 10.37 8.30
N TYR A 48 -4.79 9.06 8.12
CA TYR A 48 -5.01 8.13 9.20
C TYR A 48 -4.19 6.87 9.01
N ALA A 49 -3.76 6.28 10.12
CA ALA A 49 -3.09 4.99 10.13
C ALA A 49 -3.62 4.13 11.27
N VAL A 50 -4.12 2.94 10.97
CA VAL A 50 -4.71 2.04 11.96
C VAL A 50 -3.92 0.75 12.10
N ASN A 51 -3.87 0.22 13.32
CA ASN A 51 -3.45 -1.14 13.57
C ASN A 51 -4.69 -2.06 13.41
N PRO A 52 -4.78 -2.86 12.33
CA PRO A 52 -5.97 -3.70 12.09
C PRO A 52 -6.18 -4.79 13.15
N MET A 53 -5.18 -5.05 14.01
CA MET A 53 -5.28 -5.99 15.12
C MET A 53 -6.00 -5.38 16.34
N GLU A 54 -6.13 -4.07 16.39
CA GLU A 54 -6.74 -3.32 17.51
C GLU A 54 -7.99 -2.59 17.07
N LYS A 55 -7.96 -1.97 15.90
CA LYS A 55 -9.02 -1.14 15.35
C LYS A 55 -9.14 -1.34 13.85
N THR A 56 -10.30 -1.73 13.39
CA THR A 56 -10.52 -1.94 11.96
C THR A 56 -10.63 -0.61 11.19
N PRO A 57 -10.40 -0.61 9.87
CA PRO A 57 -10.73 0.54 9.02
C PRO A 57 -12.20 1.00 9.16
N PHE A 58 -13.16 0.08 9.37
CA PHE A 58 -14.57 0.46 9.60
C PHE A 58 -14.78 1.21 10.91
N ASP A 59 -14.07 0.82 11.98
CA ASP A 59 -14.15 1.53 13.26
C ASP A 59 -13.63 2.95 13.12
N LEU A 60 -12.49 3.12 12.41
CA LEU A 60 -11.96 4.44 12.10
C LEU A 60 -12.95 5.28 11.29
N MET A 61 -13.53 4.71 10.23
CA MET A 61 -14.50 5.40 9.38
C MET A 61 -15.68 5.93 10.20
N LYS A 62 -16.18 5.11 11.12
CA LYS A 62 -17.29 5.48 12.00
C LYS A 62 -16.91 6.64 12.93
N GLU A 63 -15.73 6.63 13.51
CA GLU A 63 -15.24 7.66 14.42
C GLU A 63 -15.01 9.00 13.70
N GLU A 64 -14.43 8.94 12.50
CA GLU A 64 -14.05 10.12 11.72
C GLU A 64 -15.16 10.62 10.76
N GLY A 65 -16.33 9.94 10.76
CA GLY A 65 -17.44 10.30 9.88
C GLY A 65 -17.18 10.07 8.39
N ILE A 66 -16.25 9.15 8.07
CA ILE A 66 -15.95 8.76 6.70
C ILE A 66 -17.05 7.82 6.20
N ARG A 67 -17.71 8.18 5.10
CA ARG A 67 -18.89 7.43 4.62
C ARG A 67 -18.52 6.10 3.99
N GLU A 68 -17.52 6.10 3.11
CA GLU A 68 -17.10 4.91 2.37
C GLU A 68 -15.64 5.02 1.90
N ILE A 69 -15.08 3.89 1.54
CA ILE A 69 -13.77 3.78 0.88
C ILE A 69 -14.01 3.53 -0.60
N ASN A 70 -13.62 4.48 -1.44
CA ASN A 70 -13.80 4.38 -2.89
C ASN A 70 -12.76 3.47 -3.55
N VAL A 71 -11.55 3.42 -2.99
CA VAL A 71 -10.46 2.61 -3.54
C VAL A 71 -9.75 1.85 -2.42
N THR A 72 -9.57 0.55 -2.60
CA THR A 72 -8.69 -0.26 -1.76
C THR A 72 -7.46 -0.70 -2.56
N ILE A 73 -6.28 -0.52 -2.00
CA ILE A 73 -5.01 -0.94 -2.60
C ILE A 73 -4.36 -1.96 -1.66
N GLU A 74 -4.35 -3.21 -2.07
CA GLU A 74 -3.76 -4.30 -1.31
C GLU A 74 -2.28 -4.46 -1.68
N CYS A 75 -1.37 -4.29 -0.69
CA CYS A 75 0.09 -4.27 -0.87
C CYS A 75 0.85 -5.32 -0.04
N VAL A 76 0.16 -6.30 0.53
CA VAL A 76 0.74 -7.32 1.42
C VAL A 76 0.92 -8.65 0.73
N GLY A 77 -0.11 -9.11 -0.01
CA GLY A 77 -0.13 -10.39 -0.68
C GLY A 77 -0.46 -11.57 0.24
N ARG A 78 -1.34 -11.37 1.23
CA ARG A 78 -1.86 -12.44 2.07
C ARG A 78 -3.33 -12.69 1.80
N LYS A 79 -3.79 -13.92 2.04
CA LYS A 79 -5.18 -14.30 1.87
C LYS A 79 -6.13 -13.36 2.61
N GLU A 80 -5.84 -13.08 3.85
CA GLU A 80 -6.65 -12.24 4.73
C GLU A 80 -6.72 -10.79 4.21
N THR A 81 -5.59 -10.23 3.81
CA THR A 81 -5.53 -8.84 3.32
C THR A 81 -6.18 -8.69 1.95
N MET A 82 -6.09 -9.72 1.09
CA MET A 82 -6.85 -9.78 -0.17
C MET A 82 -8.36 -9.77 0.10
N GLN A 83 -8.85 -10.56 1.06
CA GLN A 83 -10.26 -10.56 1.45
C GLN A 83 -10.68 -9.21 2.04
N ASP A 84 -9.84 -8.61 2.87
CA ASP A 84 -10.09 -7.30 3.46
C ASP A 84 -10.23 -6.21 2.40
N ALA A 85 -9.50 -6.28 1.28
CA ALA A 85 -9.65 -5.31 0.19
C ALA A 85 -11.08 -5.31 -0.39
N PHE A 86 -11.69 -6.50 -0.56
CA PHE A 86 -13.09 -6.62 -1.00
C PHE A 86 -14.10 -6.23 0.08
N LYS A 87 -13.76 -6.50 1.34
CA LYS A 87 -14.61 -6.20 2.49
C LYS A 87 -14.76 -4.69 2.72
N TYR A 88 -13.66 -3.95 2.61
CA TYR A 88 -13.63 -2.53 2.98
C TYR A 88 -14.04 -1.58 1.84
N VAL A 89 -13.92 -1.99 0.58
CA VAL A 89 -14.32 -1.14 -0.55
C VAL A 89 -15.82 -0.82 -0.49
N GLY A 90 -16.20 0.40 -0.84
CA GLY A 90 -17.58 0.87 -0.96
C GLY A 90 -18.28 0.42 -2.25
N ASN A 91 -19.48 0.94 -2.48
CA ASN A 91 -20.19 0.74 -3.74
C ASN A 91 -19.49 1.51 -4.88
N GLU A 92 -19.61 0.99 -6.11
CA GLU A 92 -18.93 1.54 -7.29
C GLU A 92 -17.41 1.69 -7.10
N GLY A 93 -16.86 1.01 -6.09
CA GLY A 93 -15.48 1.17 -5.67
C GLY A 93 -14.50 0.30 -6.48
N HIS A 94 -13.22 0.59 -6.30
CA HIS A 94 -12.13 -0.07 -7.01
C HIS A 94 -11.24 -0.85 -6.03
N VAL A 95 -10.98 -2.11 -6.36
CA VAL A 95 -10.02 -2.97 -5.67
C VAL A 95 -8.79 -3.15 -6.55
N LEU A 96 -7.63 -2.70 -6.09
CA LEU A 96 -6.35 -2.96 -6.72
C LEU A 96 -5.59 -4.03 -5.94
N LEU A 97 -5.40 -5.20 -6.53
CA LEU A 97 -4.58 -6.27 -6.02
C LEU A 97 -3.14 -6.06 -6.52
N PHE A 98 -2.29 -5.54 -5.65
CA PHE A 98 -0.89 -5.25 -5.98
C PHE A 98 0.07 -6.20 -5.25
N GLY A 99 -0.30 -6.71 -4.08
CA GLY A 99 0.47 -7.70 -3.35
C GLY A 99 0.51 -9.04 -4.08
N LEU A 100 1.64 -9.74 -4.00
CA LEU A 100 1.83 -11.05 -4.60
C LEU A 100 1.54 -12.14 -3.57
N THR A 101 0.53 -12.96 -3.85
CA THR A 101 0.23 -14.17 -3.07
C THR A 101 1.02 -15.38 -3.58
N GLU A 102 0.99 -16.49 -2.83
CA GLU A 102 1.41 -17.78 -3.38
C GLU A 102 0.51 -18.16 -4.58
N PRO A 103 1.05 -18.89 -5.58
CA PRO A 103 0.32 -19.20 -6.82
C PRO A 103 -0.97 -19.98 -6.63
N ASP A 104 -1.04 -20.80 -5.57
CA ASP A 104 -2.19 -21.65 -5.21
C ASP A 104 -3.13 -20.98 -4.19
N CYS A 105 -2.90 -19.72 -3.87
CA CYS A 105 -3.75 -18.98 -2.94
C CYS A 105 -5.11 -18.70 -3.56
N GLU A 106 -6.15 -19.19 -2.92
CA GLU A 106 -7.54 -18.92 -3.29
C GLU A 106 -8.23 -18.09 -2.21
N ILE A 107 -9.00 -17.09 -2.63
CA ILE A 107 -9.88 -16.31 -1.78
C ILE A 107 -11.34 -16.50 -2.19
N PRO A 108 -12.28 -16.70 -1.24
CA PRO A 108 -13.70 -16.69 -1.55
C PRO A 108 -14.15 -15.26 -1.86
N VAL A 109 -14.72 -15.07 -3.03
CA VAL A 109 -15.43 -13.86 -3.39
C VAL A 109 -16.87 -14.22 -3.78
N LYS A 110 -17.82 -13.35 -3.47
CA LYS A 110 -19.22 -13.54 -3.84
C LYS A 110 -19.52 -12.74 -5.10
N PRO A 111 -19.67 -13.37 -6.27
CA PRO A 111 -19.94 -12.66 -7.52
C PRO A 111 -21.16 -11.75 -7.45
N TYR A 112 -22.19 -12.15 -6.70
CA TYR A 112 -23.39 -11.35 -6.50
C TYR A 112 -23.10 -10.02 -5.78
N GLU A 113 -22.21 -10.01 -4.77
CA GLU A 113 -21.82 -8.78 -4.08
C GLU A 113 -21.02 -7.85 -5.00
N ILE A 114 -20.12 -8.41 -5.83
CA ILE A 114 -19.39 -7.63 -6.84
C ILE A 114 -20.35 -6.99 -7.82
N PHE A 115 -21.32 -7.77 -8.33
CA PHE A 115 -22.33 -7.28 -9.26
C PHE A 115 -23.22 -6.20 -8.62
N GLN A 116 -23.78 -6.48 -7.43
CA GLN A 116 -24.73 -5.57 -6.77
C GLN A 116 -24.08 -4.24 -6.37
N ARG A 117 -22.79 -4.28 -6.01
CA ARG A 117 -22.03 -3.11 -5.56
C ARG A 117 -21.22 -2.47 -6.69
N GLU A 118 -21.33 -2.97 -7.92
CA GLU A 118 -20.60 -2.48 -9.12
C GLU A 118 -19.08 -2.33 -8.90
N ILE A 119 -18.47 -3.30 -8.18
CA ILE A 119 -17.06 -3.26 -7.83
C ILE A 119 -16.19 -3.55 -9.05
N THR A 120 -15.22 -2.68 -9.31
CA THR A 120 -14.15 -2.93 -10.27
C THR A 120 -12.95 -3.56 -9.58
N VAL A 121 -12.47 -4.69 -10.11
CA VAL A 121 -11.26 -5.36 -9.62
C VAL A 121 -10.16 -5.28 -10.66
N THR A 122 -9.00 -4.80 -10.27
CA THR A 122 -7.82 -4.71 -11.11
C THR A 122 -6.60 -5.31 -10.41
N ALA A 123 -5.61 -5.71 -11.18
CA ALA A 123 -4.33 -6.17 -10.66
C ALA A 123 -3.18 -5.53 -11.45
N SER A 124 -2.01 -5.54 -10.87
CA SER A 124 -0.78 -5.06 -11.53
C SER A 124 0.28 -6.14 -11.46
N TYR A 125 0.81 -6.51 -12.63
CA TYR A 125 1.92 -7.45 -12.74
C TYR A 125 2.94 -6.91 -13.71
N VAL A 126 4.19 -6.81 -13.28
CA VAL A 126 5.29 -6.19 -14.02
C VAL A 126 4.97 -4.72 -14.35
N ASN A 127 5.87 -3.98 -14.95
CA ASN A 127 5.70 -2.54 -15.19
C ASN A 127 5.94 -2.19 -16.67
N PRO A 128 5.16 -2.72 -17.61
CA PRO A 128 5.37 -2.40 -19.01
C PRO A 128 5.13 -0.91 -19.24
N PHE A 129 6.11 -0.22 -19.82
CA PHE A 129 6.05 1.19 -20.22
C PHE A 129 5.85 2.23 -19.10
N SER A 130 5.89 1.84 -17.82
CA SER A 130 5.67 2.78 -16.70
C SER A 130 6.94 3.42 -16.17
N HIS A 131 8.13 2.87 -16.45
CA HIS A 131 9.40 3.30 -15.89
C HIS A 131 9.70 4.80 -16.15
N GLY A 132 9.53 5.27 -17.38
CA GLY A 132 9.75 6.69 -17.71
C GLY A 132 8.83 7.64 -16.95
N ARG A 133 7.57 7.25 -16.74
CA ARG A 133 6.61 8.03 -15.93
C ARG A 133 7.01 8.06 -14.45
N ALA A 134 7.42 6.92 -13.91
CA ALA A 134 7.90 6.82 -12.53
C ALA A 134 9.15 7.68 -12.31
N ALA A 135 10.15 7.58 -13.19
CA ALA A 135 11.34 8.42 -13.16
C ALA A 135 11.00 9.92 -13.23
N GLY A 136 10.02 10.29 -14.08
CA GLY A 136 9.53 11.67 -14.16
C GLY A 136 8.96 12.19 -12.85
N LEU A 137 8.19 11.39 -12.12
CA LEU A 137 7.64 11.76 -10.81
C LEU A 137 8.75 11.94 -9.75
N VAL A 138 9.73 11.04 -9.75
CA VAL A 138 10.88 11.12 -8.83
C VAL A 138 11.72 12.36 -9.13
N ASN A 139 12.08 12.58 -10.39
CA ASN A 139 12.90 13.74 -10.81
C ASN A 139 12.20 15.08 -10.55
N ALA A 140 10.87 15.11 -10.63
CA ALA A 140 10.06 16.27 -10.29
C ALA A 140 9.87 16.45 -8.77
N GLY A 141 10.45 15.60 -7.92
CA GLY A 141 10.31 15.66 -6.47
C GLY A 141 8.89 15.39 -5.97
N LYS A 142 8.06 14.72 -6.78
CA LYS A 142 6.66 14.45 -6.43
C LYS A 142 6.51 13.22 -5.53
N ILE A 143 7.50 12.34 -5.54
CA ILE A 143 7.56 11.13 -4.70
C ILE A 143 8.87 11.15 -3.92
N ARG A 144 8.77 10.97 -2.60
CA ARG A 144 9.92 10.88 -1.70
C ARG A 144 10.28 9.40 -1.52
N LEU A 145 11.41 8.99 -2.09
CA LEU A 145 11.92 7.62 -1.98
C LEU A 145 13.05 7.49 -0.97
N THR A 146 13.82 8.56 -0.76
CA THR A 146 14.97 8.57 0.16
C THR A 146 14.57 8.23 1.60
N ASP A 147 13.38 8.67 2.02
CA ASP A 147 12.83 8.39 3.35
C ASP A 147 12.49 6.90 3.55
N LEU A 148 12.38 6.15 2.47
CA LEU A 148 12.08 4.70 2.47
C LEU A 148 13.35 3.84 2.49
N ILE A 149 14.53 4.45 2.36
CA ILE A 149 15.82 3.76 2.47
C ILE A 149 16.17 3.65 3.94
N SER A 150 16.19 2.42 4.46
CA SER A 150 16.52 2.17 5.87
C SER A 150 18.03 2.10 6.12
N ASP A 151 18.77 1.61 5.13
CA ASP A 151 20.21 1.42 5.25
C ASP A 151 20.90 1.61 3.88
N ARG A 152 22.10 2.18 3.92
CA ARG A 152 23.02 2.31 2.81
C ARG A 152 24.24 1.47 3.10
N LEU A 153 24.54 0.55 2.21
CA LEU A 153 25.62 -0.41 2.42
C LEU A 153 26.52 -0.47 1.18
N PRO A 154 27.83 -0.58 1.34
CA PRO A 154 28.73 -0.84 0.21
C PRO A 154 28.51 -2.25 -0.36
N LEU A 155 29.03 -2.50 -1.55
CA LEU A 155 28.89 -3.80 -2.22
C LEU A 155 29.49 -4.96 -1.40
N ASP A 156 30.57 -4.71 -0.71
CA ASP A 156 31.29 -5.72 0.09
C ASP A 156 30.41 -6.27 1.23
N ASP A 157 29.45 -5.49 1.70
CA ASP A 157 28.54 -5.88 2.78
C ASP A 157 27.25 -6.55 2.28
N ILE A 158 27.12 -6.88 0.99
CA ILE A 158 25.90 -7.44 0.40
C ILE A 158 25.43 -8.71 1.13
N ASN A 159 26.35 -9.54 1.63
CA ASN A 159 26.01 -10.75 2.36
C ASN A 159 25.31 -10.47 3.70
N GLU A 160 25.54 -9.30 4.31
CA GLU A 160 24.87 -8.90 5.54
C GLU A 160 23.39 -8.60 5.30
N VAL A 161 23.03 -8.09 4.10
CA VAL A 161 21.65 -7.81 3.73
C VAL A 161 20.77 -9.06 3.81
N PHE A 162 21.29 -10.21 3.39
CA PHE A 162 20.57 -11.49 3.40
C PHE A 162 20.42 -12.07 4.83
N LYS A 163 21.23 -11.64 5.78
CA LYS A 163 21.15 -12.07 7.20
C LYS A 163 20.13 -11.24 7.98
N ILE A 164 19.85 -10.02 7.55
CA ILE A 164 18.99 -9.08 8.27
C ILE A 164 17.54 -9.27 7.80
N ARG A 165 16.69 -9.76 8.70
CA ARG A 165 15.24 -9.89 8.47
C ARG A 165 14.49 -8.83 9.29
N GLY A 166 13.43 -8.25 8.72
CA GLY A 166 12.45 -7.47 9.47
C GLY A 166 12.76 -5.98 9.68
N LYS A 167 13.75 -5.41 9.00
CA LYS A 167 13.95 -3.95 9.05
C LYS A 167 12.82 -3.19 8.34
N ASN A 168 12.48 -2.04 8.89
CA ASN A 168 11.52 -1.12 8.31
C ASN A 168 12.20 -0.32 7.20
N GLY A 169 11.82 -0.55 5.95
CA GLY A 169 12.37 0.17 4.81
C GLY A 169 13.13 -0.72 3.83
N LYS A 170 13.79 -0.08 2.87
CA LYS A 170 14.56 -0.72 1.82
C LYS A 170 16.05 -0.53 2.06
N MET A 171 16.79 -1.61 2.25
CA MET A 171 18.25 -1.56 2.25
C MET A 171 18.73 -1.36 0.80
N MET A 172 19.62 -0.42 0.58
CA MET A 172 20.21 -0.16 -0.73
C MET A 172 21.72 -0.37 -0.73
N ILE A 173 22.19 -1.04 -1.75
CA ILE A 173 23.62 -1.22 -2.02
C ILE A 173 24.11 -0.07 -2.89
N PHE A 174 25.20 0.55 -2.47
CA PHE A 174 25.91 1.61 -3.20
C PHE A 174 27.29 1.08 -3.61
N PRO A 175 27.44 0.58 -4.83
CA PRO A 175 28.67 -0.13 -5.26
C PRO A 175 29.94 0.73 -5.29
N ASN A 176 29.77 2.05 -5.30
CA ASN A 176 30.89 3.01 -5.41
C ASN A 176 31.12 3.82 -4.12
N GLU A 177 30.49 3.43 -3.03
CA GLU A 177 30.69 4.04 -1.68
C GLU A 177 31.50 3.12 -0.80
#